data_98409c8efe00d3d3fc425986e6e67b30
#
_entry.id   98409c8efe00d3d3fc425986e6e67b30
#
_cell.length_a   1.000
_cell.length_b   1.000
_cell.length_c   1.000
_cell.angle_alpha   90.00
_cell.angle_beta   90.00
_cell.angle_gamma   90.00
#
_symmetry.space_group_name_H-M   'P 1'
#
loop_
_entity.id
_entity.type
_entity.pdbx_description
1 polymer ?
#
loop_
_entity_poly.entity_id
_entity_poly.type
_entity_poly.pdbx_seq_one_letter_code
_entity_poly.pdbx_strand_id
1 'polypeptide(L)'
;VSNYNVLTDPYLDIDTNLILLIQILEQCKNKNITFNFISSWFVYGDTIVPADESSACNPKGFYSITKRTAEQLLISYCNTFNIKYRIIRLANVVGGHDPKATAQKNALTFMIKELKQGRNINLYDNGNLYRDYIHNNDVAAAINLILDKGNINEIYNVSNGVPYMFKDIIYSAYKLIKNPGKIIPIEVPKFHQTVQVYSMWIKNDKLKKLGYVPNYDMDKIVRDLVFNS
;
A
#
# COMPACT_ATOMS: atom_id res chain seq x y z
N VAL A 1 -1.89 2.48 -11.27
CA VAL A 1 -0.41 2.63 -11.36
C VAL A 1 0.26 1.59 -10.48
N SER A 2 1.43 1.12 -10.89
CA SER A 2 2.24 0.12 -10.17
C SER A 2 3.67 0.11 -10.71
N ASN A 3 4.62 -0.44 -9.95
CA ASN A 3 6.01 -0.58 -10.41
C ASN A 3 6.17 -1.39 -11.72
N TYR A 4 5.13 -2.10 -12.16
CA TYR A 4 5.13 -2.86 -13.40
C TYR A 4 4.72 -2.05 -14.63
N ASN A 5 4.12 -0.86 -14.46
CA ASN A 5 3.69 -0.03 -15.58
C ASN A 5 4.86 0.40 -16.48
N VAL A 6 6.07 0.50 -15.94
CA VAL A 6 7.28 0.83 -16.70
C VAL A 6 7.56 -0.15 -17.85
N LEU A 7 7.03 -1.37 -17.78
CA LEU A 7 7.19 -2.37 -18.84
C LEU A 7 6.28 -2.12 -20.06
N THR A 8 5.22 -1.35 -19.89
CA THR A 8 4.21 -1.12 -20.94
C THR A 8 4.03 0.35 -21.25
N ASP A 9 3.94 1.19 -20.21
CA ASP A 9 3.74 2.62 -20.35
C ASP A 9 4.34 3.36 -19.13
N PRO A 10 5.60 3.83 -19.22
CA PRO A 10 6.23 4.58 -18.13
C PRO A 10 5.62 5.97 -17.92
N TYR A 11 4.97 6.55 -18.93
CA TYR A 11 4.34 7.87 -18.81
C TYR A 11 3.11 7.85 -17.91
N LEU A 12 2.41 6.71 -17.83
CA LEU A 12 1.22 6.57 -16.99
C LEU A 12 1.46 6.97 -15.52
N ASP A 13 2.60 6.59 -14.95
CA ASP A 13 2.93 6.95 -13.55
C ASP A 13 3.31 8.43 -13.42
N ILE A 14 3.95 9.02 -14.42
CA ILE A 14 4.26 10.46 -14.45
C ILE A 14 2.99 11.28 -14.58
N ASP A 15 2.16 10.97 -15.54
CA ASP A 15 0.92 11.71 -15.81
C ASP A 15 -0.03 11.65 -14.60
N THR A 16 -0.21 10.44 -14.04
CA THR A 16 -1.14 10.22 -12.92
C THR A 16 -0.61 10.77 -11.60
N ASN A 17 0.68 10.56 -11.29
CA ASN A 17 1.22 10.92 -9.97
C ASN A 17 1.79 12.34 -9.93
N LEU A 18 2.29 12.89 -11.03
CA LEU A 18 2.98 14.19 -11.04
C LEU A 18 2.18 15.26 -11.79
N ILE A 19 1.87 15.04 -13.07
CA ILE A 19 1.19 16.07 -13.89
C ILE A 19 -0.20 16.37 -13.31
N LEU A 20 -1.02 15.34 -13.09
CA LEU A 20 -2.35 15.52 -12.51
C LEU A 20 -2.29 16.17 -11.13
N LEU A 21 -1.30 15.79 -10.28
CA LEU A 21 -1.12 16.41 -8.97
C LEU A 21 -0.90 17.91 -9.10
N ILE A 22 0.03 18.35 -9.98
CA ILE A 22 0.30 19.79 -10.17
C ILE A 22 -0.94 20.52 -10.69
N GLN A 23 -1.66 19.94 -11.65
CA GLN A 23 -2.90 20.54 -12.17
C GLN A 23 -3.94 20.74 -11.06
N ILE A 24 -4.09 19.78 -10.14
CA ILE A 24 -5.01 19.90 -9.00
C ILE A 24 -4.51 20.96 -8.02
N LEU A 25 -3.21 20.96 -7.68
CA LEU A 25 -2.63 21.95 -6.77
C LEU A 25 -2.75 23.38 -7.28
N GLU A 26 -2.63 23.61 -8.61
CA GLU A 26 -2.87 24.90 -9.23
C GLU A 26 -4.31 25.39 -8.97
N GLN A 27 -5.30 24.51 -8.99
CA GLN A 27 -6.69 24.83 -8.67
C GLN A 27 -6.93 25.08 -7.17
N CYS A 28 -5.99 24.71 -6.32
CA CYS A 28 -6.07 24.91 -4.87
C CYS A 28 -5.49 26.26 -4.39
N LYS A 29 -4.79 26.98 -5.24
CA LYS A 29 -4.25 28.31 -4.92
C LYS A 29 -5.33 29.27 -4.41
N ASN A 30 -4.99 30.06 -3.40
CA ASN A 30 -5.87 31.05 -2.79
C ASN A 30 -7.20 30.49 -2.23
N LYS A 31 -7.28 29.17 -2.01
CA LYS A 31 -8.46 28.55 -1.38
C LYS A 31 -8.13 28.15 0.05
N ASN A 32 -9.08 28.38 0.97
CA ASN A 32 -8.94 27.91 2.36
C ASN A 32 -9.34 26.44 2.47
N ILE A 33 -8.46 25.55 2.02
CA ILE A 33 -8.65 24.10 2.03
C ILE A 33 -7.46 23.39 2.68
N THR A 34 -7.65 22.12 3.00
CA THR A 34 -6.57 21.20 3.37
C THR A 34 -6.47 20.11 2.30
N PHE A 35 -5.32 20.00 1.65
CA PHE A 35 -5.06 18.99 0.65
C PHE A 35 -4.64 17.67 1.31
N ASN A 36 -5.39 16.60 1.10
CA ASN A 36 -5.06 15.29 1.67
C ASN A 36 -4.61 14.35 0.56
N PHE A 37 -3.33 13.96 0.58
CA PHE A 37 -2.69 13.16 -0.45
C PHE A 37 -2.53 11.70 -0.02
N ILE A 38 -3.11 10.79 -0.78
CA ILE A 38 -2.92 9.35 -0.56
C ILE A 38 -1.63 8.91 -1.22
N SER A 39 -0.67 8.57 -0.38
CA SER A 39 0.62 8.01 -0.73
C SER A 39 0.67 6.51 -0.40
N SER A 40 1.85 5.92 -0.40
CA SER A 40 2.05 4.49 -0.21
C SER A 40 3.31 4.21 0.60
N TRP A 41 3.33 3.10 1.32
CA TRP A 41 4.53 2.57 1.97
C TRP A 41 5.70 2.34 0.99
N PHE A 42 5.44 2.18 -0.29
CA PHE A 42 6.47 2.02 -1.32
C PHE A 42 7.47 3.17 -1.38
N VAL A 43 7.13 4.36 -0.87
CA VAL A 43 8.05 5.51 -0.80
C VAL A 43 9.24 5.27 0.10
N TYR A 44 9.12 4.39 1.10
CA TYR A 44 10.22 4.02 1.98
C TYR A 44 11.32 3.24 1.25
N GLY A 45 10.94 2.33 0.34
CA GLY A 45 11.88 1.52 -0.41
C GLY A 45 12.79 0.68 0.50
N ASP A 46 14.08 0.67 0.21
CA ASP A 46 15.08 -0.01 1.05
C ASP A 46 15.42 0.86 2.27
N THR A 47 14.79 0.58 3.38
CA THR A 47 14.99 1.26 4.67
C THR A 47 14.98 0.27 5.82
N ILE A 48 15.38 0.72 7.00
CA ILE A 48 15.29 -0.08 8.22
C ILE A 48 13.83 -0.26 8.60
N VAL A 49 13.42 -1.48 8.86
CA VAL A 49 12.05 -1.82 9.27
C VAL A 49 11.97 -2.15 10.76
N PRO A 50 10.87 -1.81 11.44
CA PRO A 50 9.68 -1.12 10.94
C PRO A 50 9.96 0.35 10.59
N ALA A 51 9.50 0.78 9.40
CA ALA A 51 9.63 2.18 9.01
C ALA A 51 8.57 3.06 9.69
N ASP A 52 8.96 4.25 10.13
CA ASP A 52 8.05 5.29 10.61
C ASP A 52 8.08 6.53 9.70
N GLU A 53 7.27 7.54 9.99
CA GLU A 53 7.13 8.72 9.13
C GLU A 53 8.41 9.55 9.00
N SER A 54 9.37 9.39 9.94
CA SER A 54 10.69 10.03 9.93
C SER A 54 11.76 9.20 9.22
N SER A 55 11.48 7.94 8.92
CA SER A 55 12.43 7.03 8.28
C SER A 55 12.84 7.53 6.89
N ALA A 56 14.10 7.28 6.53
CA ALA A 56 14.62 7.61 5.20
C ALA A 56 13.79 6.92 4.11
N CYS A 57 13.53 7.66 3.03
CA CYS A 57 12.84 7.15 1.85
C CYS A 57 13.86 6.88 0.75
N ASN A 58 14.04 5.61 0.42
CA ASN A 58 14.91 5.12 -0.66
C ASN A 58 14.08 4.23 -1.62
N PRO A 59 13.14 4.83 -2.39
CA PRO A 59 12.18 4.08 -3.20
C PRO A 59 12.85 3.28 -4.31
N LYS A 60 12.33 2.06 -4.56
CA LYS A 60 12.70 1.21 -5.71
C LYS A 60 11.52 1.15 -6.68
N GLY A 61 11.84 1.08 -7.96
CA GLY A 61 10.83 1.00 -9.00
C GLY A 61 10.13 2.32 -9.31
N PHE A 62 9.61 2.38 -10.52
CA PHE A 62 9.16 3.62 -11.14
C PHE A 62 7.98 4.27 -10.39
N TYR A 63 6.96 3.48 -10.07
CA TYR A 63 5.83 3.94 -9.27
C TYR A 63 6.24 4.48 -7.90
N SER A 64 7.15 3.79 -7.22
CA SER A 64 7.61 4.17 -5.88
C SER A 64 8.35 5.51 -5.91
N ILE A 65 9.20 5.71 -6.93
CA ILE A 65 9.95 6.95 -7.16
C ILE A 65 8.98 8.09 -7.48
N THR A 66 8.04 7.89 -8.42
CA THR A 66 7.07 8.95 -8.77
C THR A 66 6.16 9.31 -7.59
N LYS A 67 5.75 8.35 -6.75
CA LYS A 67 4.99 8.64 -5.52
C LYS A 67 5.82 9.46 -4.52
N ARG A 68 7.10 9.13 -4.32
CA ARG A 68 7.97 9.91 -3.44
C ARG A 68 8.21 11.33 -3.99
N THR A 69 8.44 11.45 -5.29
CA THR A 69 8.56 12.74 -5.97
C THR A 69 7.28 13.57 -5.80
N ALA A 70 6.10 12.94 -5.93
CA ALA A 70 4.82 13.59 -5.71
C ALA A 70 4.70 14.17 -4.28
N GLU A 71 5.12 13.43 -3.25
CA GLU A 71 5.15 13.96 -1.87
C GLU A 71 6.05 15.21 -1.76
N GLN A 72 7.24 15.17 -2.35
CA GLN A 72 8.20 16.28 -2.31
C GLN A 72 7.67 17.51 -3.05
N LEU A 73 7.11 17.33 -4.25
CA LEU A 73 6.48 18.40 -5.02
C LEU A 73 5.30 19.01 -4.27
N LEU A 74 4.43 18.16 -3.69
CA LEU A 74 3.28 18.61 -2.89
C LEU A 74 3.72 19.46 -1.69
N ILE A 75 4.70 18.98 -0.92
CA ILE A 75 5.22 19.72 0.25
C ILE A 75 5.77 21.08 -0.18
N SER A 76 6.63 21.10 -1.20
CA SER A 76 7.23 22.32 -1.72
C SER A 76 6.17 23.32 -2.20
N TYR A 77 5.20 22.82 -2.99
CA TYR A 77 4.12 23.64 -3.53
C TYR A 77 3.21 24.21 -2.43
N CYS A 78 2.79 23.35 -1.51
CA CYS A 78 1.91 23.75 -0.41
C CYS A 78 2.59 24.79 0.51
N ASN A 79 3.88 24.63 0.80
CA ASN A 79 4.64 25.59 1.57
C ASN A 79 4.78 26.95 0.83
N THR A 80 5.01 26.93 -0.50
CA THR A 80 5.14 28.14 -1.32
C THR A 80 3.83 28.95 -1.35
N PHE A 81 2.69 28.27 -1.45
CA PHE A 81 1.39 28.91 -1.62
C PHE A 81 0.51 28.88 -0.35
N ASN A 82 1.11 28.55 0.80
CA ASN A 82 0.44 28.49 2.11
C ASN A 82 -0.84 27.62 2.09
N ILE A 83 -0.77 26.48 1.39
CA ILE A 83 -1.84 25.49 1.35
C ILE A 83 -1.60 24.46 2.46
N LYS A 84 -2.59 24.20 3.29
CA LYS A 84 -2.53 23.15 4.32
C LYS A 84 -2.57 21.78 3.65
N TYR A 85 -1.78 20.82 4.19
CA TYR A 85 -1.79 19.46 3.62
C TYR A 85 -1.70 18.37 4.69
N ARG A 86 -2.02 17.14 4.30
CA ARG A 86 -1.63 15.89 4.98
C ARG A 86 -1.22 14.88 3.93
N ILE A 87 -0.21 14.06 4.25
CA ILE A 87 0.21 12.93 3.43
C ILE A 87 -0.12 11.64 4.17
N ILE A 88 -0.82 10.73 3.53
CA ILE A 88 -1.30 9.47 4.13
C ILE A 88 -0.65 8.31 3.40
N ARG A 89 0.35 7.66 4.03
CA ARG A 89 1.08 6.53 3.49
C ARG A 89 0.38 5.24 3.89
N LEU A 90 -0.26 4.59 2.92
CA LEU A 90 -0.99 3.34 3.14
C LEU A 90 -0.05 2.14 3.10
N ALA A 91 -0.22 1.17 4.01
CA ALA A 91 0.31 -0.18 3.89
C ALA A 91 -0.38 -0.94 2.74
N ASN A 92 -0.19 -2.26 2.63
CA ASN A 92 -0.90 -3.05 1.63
C ASN A 92 -2.38 -3.14 1.98
N VAL A 93 -3.20 -2.46 1.20
CA VAL A 93 -4.66 -2.44 1.40
C VAL A 93 -5.28 -3.66 0.75
N VAL A 94 -6.11 -4.36 1.50
CA VAL A 94 -6.86 -5.54 1.06
C VAL A 94 -8.32 -5.47 1.51
N GLY A 95 -9.18 -6.26 0.86
CA GLY A 95 -10.60 -6.38 1.20
C GLY A 95 -11.29 -7.33 0.24
N GLY A 96 -12.41 -7.92 0.64
CA GLY A 96 -13.07 -9.01 -0.07
C GLY A 96 -13.52 -8.69 -1.49
N HIS A 97 -13.82 -7.44 -1.80
CA HIS A 97 -14.30 -7.05 -3.14
C HIS A 97 -13.27 -6.19 -3.89
N ASP A 98 -12.30 -6.81 -4.54
CA ASP A 98 -11.37 -6.16 -5.47
C ASP A 98 -11.37 -6.87 -6.84
N PRO A 99 -12.29 -6.47 -7.76
CA PRO A 99 -12.38 -7.08 -9.09
C PRO A 99 -11.16 -6.79 -9.97
N LYS A 100 -10.32 -5.82 -9.60
CA LYS A 100 -9.12 -5.41 -10.36
C LYS A 100 -7.83 -5.97 -9.80
N ALA A 101 -7.89 -6.88 -8.82
CA ALA A 101 -6.70 -7.54 -8.30
C ALA A 101 -6.01 -8.39 -9.39
N THR A 102 -4.68 -8.24 -9.51
CA THR A 102 -3.82 -9.02 -10.41
C THR A 102 -2.55 -9.44 -9.68
N ALA A 103 -1.78 -10.35 -10.26
CA ALA A 103 -0.48 -10.76 -9.71
C ALA A 103 0.50 -9.57 -9.47
N GLN A 104 0.37 -8.49 -10.23
CA GLN A 104 1.19 -7.28 -10.13
C GLN A 104 0.55 -6.20 -9.26
N LYS A 105 -0.75 -6.34 -8.94
CA LYS A 105 -1.55 -5.33 -8.24
C LYS A 105 -2.46 -6.05 -7.26
N ASN A 106 -2.20 -5.90 -5.96
CA ASN A 106 -2.89 -6.62 -4.90
C ASN A 106 -2.75 -8.16 -5.01
N ALA A 107 -1.49 -8.62 -5.07
CA ALA A 107 -1.14 -10.01 -5.29
C ALA A 107 -1.78 -10.99 -4.29
N LEU A 108 -1.95 -10.59 -3.01
CA LEU A 108 -2.59 -11.45 -1.99
C LEU A 108 -4.04 -11.77 -2.37
N THR A 109 -4.84 -10.76 -2.67
CA THR A 109 -6.25 -10.95 -3.09
C THR A 109 -6.33 -11.78 -4.38
N PHE A 110 -5.47 -11.49 -5.35
CA PHE A 110 -5.40 -12.26 -6.60
C PHE A 110 -5.09 -13.74 -6.34
N MET A 111 -4.05 -14.05 -5.56
CA MET A 111 -3.65 -15.43 -5.28
C MET A 111 -4.74 -16.22 -4.54
N ILE A 112 -5.42 -15.60 -3.57
CA ILE A 112 -6.53 -16.25 -2.86
C ILE A 112 -7.68 -16.53 -3.84
N LYS A 113 -7.99 -15.58 -4.73
CA LYS A 113 -9.03 -15.76 -5.76
C LYS A 113 -8.69 -16.89 -6.73
N GLU A 114 -7.44 -16.99 -7.18
CA GLU A 114 -6.99 -18.11 -8.04
C GLU A 114 -7.14 -19.46 -7.33
N LEU A 115 -6.68 -19.56 -6.08
CA LEU A 115 -6.82 -20.79 -5.27
C LEU A 115 -8.28 -21.19 -5.09
N LYS A 116 -9.19 -20.23 -4.84
CA LYS A 116 -10.66 -20.50 -4.74
C LYS A 116 -11.24 -21.09 -6.00
N GLN A 117 -10.69 -20.72 -7.16
CA GLN A 117 -11.13 -21.22 -8.47
C GLN A 117 -10.43 -22.53 -8.88
N GLY A 118 -9.68 -23.16 -7.96
CA GLY A 118 -8.93 -24.38 -8.23
C GLY A 118 -7.69 -24.15 -9.14
N ARG A 119 -7.31 -22.91 -9.42
CA ARG A 119 -6.14 -22.59 -10.22
C ARG A 119 -4.87 -22.53 -9.38
N ASN A 120 -3.75 -22.93 -9.99
CA ASN A 120 -2.46 -22.92 -9.32
C ASN A 120 -1.93 -21.49 -9.19
N ILE A 121 -1.19 -21.23 -8.10
CA ILE A 121 -0.47 -19.97 -7.89
C ILE A 121 1.03 -20.22 -7.83
N ASN A 122 1.80 -19.23 -8.31
CA ASN A 122 3.26 -19.18 -8.15
C ASN A 122 3.61 -18.37 -6.90
N LEU A 123 4.39 -18.95 -6.00
CA LEU A 123 4.83 -18.31 -4.76
C LEU A 123 6.33 -18.01 -4.82
N TYR A 124 6.70 -16.75 -4.99
CA TYR A 124 8.09 -16.30 -5.06
C TYR A 124 8.82 -16.57 -3.75
N ASP A 125 10.03 -17.15 -3.85
CA ASP A 125 10.88 -17.50 -2.68
C ASP A 125 10.09 -18.21 -1.58
N ASN A 126 9.19 -19.11 -1.96
CA ASN A 126 8.29 -19.82 -1.04
C ASN A 126 7.52 -18.87 -0.07
N GLY A 127 7.36 -17.60 -0.41
CA GLY A 127 6.69 -16.60 0.43
C GLY A 127 7.48 -16.20 1.69
N ASN A 128 8.79 -16.38 1.72
CA ASN A 128 9.67 -16.05 2.86
C ASN A 128 9.94 -14.56 2.97
N LEU A 129 8.89 -13.74 3.04
CA LEU A 129 8.99 -12.29 3.20
C LEU A 129 7.89 -11.78 4.15
N TYR A 130 8.16 -10.66 4.81
CA TYR A 130 7.19 -10.03 5.70
C TYR A 130 6.46 -8.87 5.00
N ARG A 131 5.16 -8.77 5.25
CA ARG A 131 4.30 -7.69 4.79
C ARG A 131 3.34 -7.25 5.89
N ASP A 132 2.97 -5.99 5.83
CA ASP A 132 1.89 -5.39 6.63
C ASP A 132 0.68 -5.19 5.73
N TYR A 133 -0.46 -5.68 6.19
CA TYR A 133 -1.74 -5.59 5.50
C TYR A 133 -2.76 -4.88 6.36
N ILE A 134 -3.57 -4.05 5.75
CA ILE A 134 -4.68 -3.36 6.39
C ILE A 134 -5.96 -3.55 5.57
N HIS A 135 -7.07 -3.77 6.25
CA HIS A 135 -8.37 -3.91 5.60
C HIS A 135 -8.87 -2.56 5.08
N ASN A 136 -9.55 -2.55 3.92
CA ASN A 136 -10.08 -1.32 3.31
C ASN A 136 -11.02 -0.53 4.24
N ASN A 137 -11.84 -1.21 5.07
CA ASN A 137 -12.70 -0.56 6.06
C ASN A 137 -11.87 0.13 7.16
N ASP A 138 -10.77 -0.47 7.59
CA ASP A 138 -9.86 0.14 8.57
C ASP A 138 -9.09 1.32 7.97
N VAL A 139 -8.77 1.27 6.67
CA VAL A 139 -8.23 2.43 5.94
C VAL A 139 -9.23 3.58 5.95
N ALA A 140 -10.50 3.32 5.64
CA ALA A 140 -11.53 4.36 5.65
C ALA A 140 -11.71 4.98 7.04
N ALA A 141 -11.74 4.15 8.09
CA ALA A 141 -11.81 4.62 9.48
C ALA A 141 -10.57 5.45 9.87
N ALA A 142 -9.37 5.00 9.50
CA ALA A 142 -8.12 5.71 9.75
C ALA A 142 -8.07 7.06 9.05
N ILE A 143 -8.48 7.13 7.77
CA ILE A 143 -8.54 8.39 7.01
C ILE A 143 -9.51 9.36 7.69
N ASN A 144 -10.72 8.93 8.03
CA ASN A 144 -11.70 9.78 8.72
C ASN A 144 -11.13 10.33 10.05
N LEU A 145 -10.44 9.49 10.82
CA LEU A 145 -9.82 9.91 12.07
C LEU A 145 -8.69 10.94 11.84
N ILE A 146 -7.87 10.76 10.78
CA ILE A 146 -6.84 11.73 10.40
C ILE A 146 -7.48 13.05 9.95
N LEU A 147 -8.56 13.01 9.19
CA LEU A 147 -9.26 14.23 8.75
C LEU A 147 -9.84 15.01 9.92
N ASP A 148 -10.37 14.33 10.94
CA ASP A 148 -10.98 14.91 12.14
C ASP A 148 -9.93 15.44 13.12
N LYS A 149 -8.93 14.62 13.49
CA LYS A 149 -8.00 14.88 14.60
C LYS A 149 -6.54 15.06 14.21
N GLY A 150 -6.18 14.74 12.96
CA GLY A 150 -4.79 14.81 12.52
C GLY A 150 -4.31 16.25 12.34
N ASN A 151 -3.07 16.51 12.76
CA ASN A 151 -2.42 17.79 12.52
C ASN A 151 -2.23 18.05 11.02
N ILE A 152 -2.33 19.32 10.62
CA ILE A 152 -1.98 19.74 9.26
C ILE A 152 -0.46 19.74 9.07
N ASN A 153 -0.02 19.70 7.82
CA ASN A 153 1.38 19.69 7.38
C ASN A 153 2.17 18.50 7.95
N GLU A 154 1.48 17.36 8.09
CA GLU A 154 2.01 16.14 8.68
C GLU A 154 1.85 14.95 7.76
N ILE A 155 2.72 13.94 7.97
CA ILE A 155 2.65 12.62 7.32
C ILE A 155 2.12 11.61 8.33
N TYR A 156 1.24 10.73 7.88
CA TYR A 156 0.66 9.64 8.66
C TYR A 156 0.81 8.30 7.96
N ASN A 157 1.36 7.32 8.66
CA ASN A 157 1.31 5.92 8.25
C ASN A 157 -0.03 5.32 8.64
N VAL A 158 -0.67 4.65 7.68
CA VAL A 158 -1.92 3.93 7.86
C VAL A 158 -1.69 2.45 7.60
N SER A 159 -1.63 1.67 8.68
CA SER A 159 -1.26 0.26 8.69
C SER A 159 -1.83 -0.46 9.92
N ASN A 160 -1.78 -1.78 9.93
CA ASN A 160 -1.97 -2.55 11.17
C ASN A 160 -0.72 -2.52 12.06
N GLY A 161 0.45 -2.22 11.49
CA GLY A 161 1.72 -2.14 12.21
C GLY A 161 2.25 -3.51 12.66
N VAL A 162 1.78 -4.59 12.07
CA VAL A 162 2.15 -5.97 12.40
C VAL A 162 2.71 -6.65 11.16
N PRO A 163 3.97 -7.17 11.22
CA PRO A 163 4.54 -7.96 10.14
C PRO A 163 3.98 -9.38 10.14
N TYR A 164 3.50 -9.82 8.99
CA TYR A 164 3.09 -11.21 8.77
C TYR A 164 3.94 -11.84 7.69
N MET A 165 4.36 -13.10 7.92
CA MET A 165 5.05 -13.89 6.90
C MET A 165 4.05 -14.19 5.77
N PHE A 166 4.40 -13.85 4.53
CA PHE A 166 3.48 -13.95 3.40
C PHE A 166 2.99 -15.38 3.17
N LYS A 167 3.89 -16.37 3.29
CA LYS A 167 3.50 -17.78 3.20
C LYS A 167 2.44 -18.18 4.22
N ASP A 168 2.54 -17.69 5.47
CA ASP A 168 1.62 -18.08 6.53
C ASP A 168 0.20 -17.56 6.24
N ILE A 169 0.09 -16.36 5.64
CA ILE A 169 -1.17 -15.79 5.18
C ILE A 169 -1.77 -16.67 4.06
N ILE A 170 -0.97 -17.05 3.07
CA ILE A 170 -1.42 -17.89 1.95
C ILE A 170 -1.86 -19.27 2.44
N TYR A 171 -1.09 -19.92 3.32
CA TYR A 171 -1.47 -21.24 3.86
C TYR A 171 -2.68 -21.17 4.81
N SER A 172 -2.88 -20.06 5.52
CA SER A 172 -4.10 -19.86 6.32
C SER A 172 -5.33 -19.77 5.41
N ALA A 173 -5.25 -19.03 4.30
CA ALA A 173 -6.32 -18.99 3.31
C ALA A 173 -6.53 -20.36 2.64
N TYR A 174 -5.45 -21.05 2.27
CA TYR A 174 -5.49 -22.37 1.64
C TYR A 174 -6.30 -23.40 2.46
N LYS A 175 -6.12 -23.39 3.79
CA LYS A 175 -6.84 -24.30 4.71
C LYS A 175 -8.36 -24.04 4.75
N LEU A 176 -8.80 -22.83 4.44
CA LEU A 176 -10.21 -22.45 4.46
C LEU A 176 -10.92 -22.70 3.12
N ILE A 177 -10.17 -22.90 2.04
CA ILE A 177 -10.70 -23.06 0.68
C ILE A 177 -11.00 -24.54 0.42
N LYS A 178 -12.20 -24.81 -0.11
CA LYS A 178 -12.57 -26.15 -0.55
C LYS A 178 -11.99 -26.43 -1.94
N ASN A 179 -11.20 -27.52 -2.07
CA ASN A 179 -10.53 -27.92 -3.31
C ASN A 179 -9.67 -26.81 -3.95
N PRO A 180 -8.69 -26.24 -3.20
CA PRO A 180 -7.85 -25.19 -3.73
C PRO A 180 -6.91 -25.69 -4.82
N GLY A 181 -6.48 -24.77 -5.70
CA GLY A 181 -5.37 -25.02 -6.62
C GLY A 181 -4.05 -25.28 -5.88
N LYS A 182 -2.99 -25.64 -6.59
CA LYS A 182 -1.67 -25.91 -6.00
C LYS A 182 -0.89 -24.61 -5.76
N ILE A 183 -0.09 -24.60 -4.69
CA ILE A 183 0.91 -23.58 -4.43
C ILE A 183 2.24 -24.08 -4.99
N ILE A 184 2.82 -23.36 -5.94
CA ILE A 184 4.05 -23.73 -6.64
C ILE A 184 5.15 -22.73 -6.26
N PRO A 185 6.14 -23.14 -5.43
CA PRO A 185 7.29 -22.29 -5.15
C PRO A 185 8.11 -22.07 -6.43
N ILE A 186 8.48 -20.84 -6.70
CA ILE A 186 9.37 -20.49 -7.83
C ILE A 186 10.39 -19.44 -7.40
N GLU A 187 11.46 -19.33 -8.16
CA GLU A 187 12.44 -18.26 -7.98
C GLU A 187 11.84 -16.88 -8.25
N VAL A 188 12.38 -15.87 -7.56
CA VAL A 188 11.94 -14.50 -7.76
C VAL A 188 12.44 -13.99 -9.12
N PRO A 189 11.57 -13.55 -10.03
CA PRO A 189 12.00 -12.98 -11.31
C PRO A 189 12.92 -11.77 -11.12
N LYS A 190 13.96 -11.64 -11.96
CA LYS A 190 14.96 -10.57 -11.88
C LYS A 190 14.34 -9.17 -11.84
N PHE A 191 13.35 -8.91 -12.68
CA PHE A 191 12.63 -7.62 -12.68
C PHE A 191 11.98 -7.35 -11.30
N HIS A 192 11.31 -8.36 -10.73
CA HIS A 192 10.69 -8.23 -9.41
C HIS A 192 11.72 -7.89 -8.32
N GLN A 193 12.89 -8.55 -8.32
CA GLN A 193 13.99 -8.23 -7.40
C GLN A 193 14.45 -6.78 -7.51
N THR A 194 14.47 -6.24 -8.73
CA THR A 194 14.90 -4.87 -8.99
C THR A 194 13.93 -3.82 -8.46
N VAL A 195 12.63 -4.04 -8.61
CA VAL A 195 11.60 -3.00 -8.36
C VAL A 195 10.84 -3.18 -7.04
N GLN A 196 11.02 -4.31 -6.36
CA GLN A 196 10.30 -4.62 -5.11
C GLN A 196 11.24 -4.63 -3.91
N VAL A 197 10.68 -4.27 -2.76
CA VAL A 197 11.32 -4.41 -1.46
C VAL A 197 11.07 -5.81 -0.93
N TYR A 198 12.10 -6.47 -0.37
CA TYR A 198 11.99 -7.86 0.08
C TYR A 198 11.01 -7.99 1.25
N SER A 199 11.22 -7.27 2.33
CA SER A 199 10.30 -7.24 3.49
C SER A 199 10.01 -5.80 3.89
N MET A 200 8.75 -5.50 4.20
CA MET A 200 8.35 -4.17 4.64
C MET A 200 7.12 -4.22 5.55
N TRP A 201 7.23 -3.51 6.66
CA TRP A 201 6.08 -3.13 7.50
C TRP A 201 6.36 -1.76 8.13
N ILE A 202 5.30 -1.03 8.47
CA ILE A 202 5.40 0.35 8.90
C ILE A 202 4.73 0.55 10.26
N LYS A 203 5.33 1.40 11.10
CA LYS A 203 4.73 1.81 12.38
C LYS A 203 3.54 2.71 12.12
N ASN A 204 2.55 2.62 13.00
CA ASN A 204 1.35 3.47 12.99
C ASN A 204 1.18 4.24 14.32
N ASP A 205 2.27 4.55 15.00
CA ASP A 205 2.24 5.16 16.33
C ASP A 205 1.58 6.55 16.34
N LYS A 206 1.79 7.35 15.29
CA LYS A 206 1.09 8.63 15.12
C LYS A 206 -0.42 8.42 15.01
N LEU A 207 -0.86 7.43 14.25
CA LEU A 207 -2.26 7.12 14.06
C LEU A 207 -2.89 6.57 15.36
N LYS A 208 -2.19 5.71 16.09
CA LYS A 208 -2.63 5.22 17.42
C LYS A 208 -2.81 6.35 18.42
N LYS A 209 -1.95 7.36 18.41
CA LYS A 209 -2.10 8.55 19.29
C LYS A 209 -3.37 9.36 19.02
N LEU A 210 -3.94 9.26 17.81
CA LEU A 210 -5.23 9.86 17.48
C LEU A 210 -6.43 9.02 18.01
N GLY A 211 -6.18 7.79 18.50
CA GLY A 211 -7.19 6.86 19.00
C GLY A 211 -7.55 5.74 18.01
N TYR A 212 -6.74 5.51 16.97
CA TYR A 212 -6.99 4.43 16.02
C TYR A 212 -6.78 3.05 16.65
N VAL A 213 -7.76 2.18 16.44
CA VAL A 213 -7.70 0.75 16.77
C VAL A 213 -8.18 -0.02 15.55
N PRO A 214 -7.38 -0.97 15.01
CA PRO A 214 -7.81 -1.78 13.88
C PRO A 214 -8.95 -2.73 14.28
N ASN A 215 -9.96 -2.87 13.42
CA ASN A 215 -11.07 -3.81 13.59
C ASN A 215 -10.76 -5.18 12.95
N TYR A 216 -9.85 -5.22 11.99
CA TYR A 216 -9.47 -6.41 11.24
C TYR A 216 -8.05 -6.83 11.56
N ASP A 217 -7.90 -7.92 12.32
CA ASP A 217 -6.66 -8.69 12.40
C ASP A 217 -6.46 -9.55 11.12
N MET A 218 -5.33 -10.26 11.04
CA MET A 218 -5.02 -11.06 9.85
C MET A 218 -6.01 -12.20 9.64
N ASP A 219 -6.53 -12.82 10.69
CA ASP A 219 -7.50 -13.92 10.56
C ASP A 219 -8.82 -13.41 9.96
N LYS A 220 -9.31 -12.25 10.40
CA LYS A 220 -10.49 -11.61 9.82
C LYS A 220 -10.26 -11.20 8.37
N ILE A 221 -9.08 -10.65 8.05
CA ILE A 221 -8.69 -10.29 6.67
C ILE A 221 -8.71 -11.54 5.78
N VAL A 222 -8.07 -12.63 6.21
CA VAL A 222 -8.03 -13.88 5.43
C VAL A 222 -9.43 -14.44 5.21
N ARG A 223 -10.28 -14.45 6.25
CA ARG A 223 -11.68 -14.89 6.12
C ARG A 223 -12.47 -14.01 5.16
N ASP A 224 -12.32 -12.70 5.23
CA ASP A 224 -12.97 -11.77 4.31
C ASP A 224 -12.55 -12.04 2.85
N LEU A 225 -11.25 -12.20 2.61
CA LEU A 225 -10.71 -12.51 1.28
C LEU A 225 -11.17 -13.89 0.77
N VAL A 226 -11.36 -14.88 1.64
CA VAL A 226 -11.82 -16.21 1.23
C VAL A 226 -13.32 -16.24 0.97
N PHE A 227 -14.14 -15.61 1.80
CA PHE A 227 -15.60 -15.79 1.76
C PHE A 227 -16.35 -14.66 1.05
N ASN A 228 -15.77 -13.45 0.96
CA ASN A 228 -16.44 -12.27 0.40
C ASN A 228 -15.78 -11.71 -0.88
N SER A 229 -14.73 -12.39 -1.44
CA SER A 229 -14.07 -11.98 -2.68
C SER A 229 -14.58 -12.74 -3.92
#